data_1f5b63b0f1da5f9d5d21e7da6289c2ba
#
_entry.id   1f5b63b0f1da5f9d5d21e7da6289c2ba
#
_cell.length_a   1.000
_cell.length_b   1.000
_cell.length_c   1.000
_cell.angle_alpha   90.00
_cell.angle_beta   90.00
_cell.angle_gamma   90.00
#
_symmetry.space_group_name_H-M   'P 1'
#
loop_
_entity.id
_entity.type
_entity.pdbx_description
1 polymer ?
#
loop_
_entity_poly.entity_id
_entity_poly.type
_entity_poly.pdbx_seq_one_letter_code
_entity_poly.pdbx_strand_id
1 'polypeptide(L)'
;MNQDRFLNFGLIPRSINFLFNQLRQRTQESQSVFYIRVSYYEIYNEHIRDLINPNSGRKLEIRGSQEEGFYVDNLFATYIETMDEILTILTEGELNRATASHLLNEHSSRSHAILTIQIENELQNSQDPKEQITKLGKLIFVDLAGSEKVKVTQSKGKNLVETNNINKSLLVLGTCISALSDPSRKDGHIPYRDSKLTKLLSESLGGTGITLMIACVSPSTACESETLNTLRYANRAQNIENVPLMKSDSRENIVMKLKRELRKLKEENLTLKKQLGYPNVNSGRLPKIPTTRNGSSNSTASSESDLYGMLQEYIQENRTLK
;
A
#
# COMPACT_ATOMS: atom_id res chain seq x y z
N MET A 1 -9.76 -4.26 26.15
CA MET A 1 -10.44 -3.81 24.91
C MET A 1 -11.48 -4.84 24.57
N ASN A 2 -12.77 -4.48 24.54
CA ASN A 2 -13.88 -5.44 24.32
C ASN A 2 -13.76 -6.11 22.96
N GLN A 3 -13.54 -7.44 22.94
CA GLN A 3 -13.55 -8.27 21.73
C GLN A 3 -14.88 -8.17 20.96
N ASP A 4 -15.96 -7.86 21.66
CA ASP A 4 -17.31 -7.76 21.07
C ASP A 4 -17.49 -6.60 20.08
N ARG A 5 -16.67 -5.53 20.18
CA ARG A 5 -16.76 -4.37 19.28
C ARG A 5 -16.46 -4.72 17.82
N PHE A 6 -15.65 -5.77 17.57
CA PHE A 6 -15.20 -6.16 16.23
C PHE A 6 -16.06 -7.26 15.57
N LEU A 7 -17.04 -7.84 16.29
CA LEU A 7 -17.89 -8.90 15.75
C LEU A 7 -18.72 -8.44 14.54
N ASN A 8 -19.10 -7.17 14.51
CA ASN A 8 -19.92 -6.57 13.44
C ASN A 8 -19.07 -5.92 12.32
N PHE A 9 -17.74 -5.93 12.44
CA PHE A 9 -16.87 -5.38 11.41
C PHE A 9 -16.60 -6.40 10.29
N GLY A 10 -16.32 -5.88 9.09
CA GLY A 10 -15.91 -6.68 7.95
C GLY A 10 -14.52 -7.31 8.11
N LEU A 11 -14.07 -7.97 7.05
CA LEU A 11 -12.81 -8.73 7.04
C LEU A 11 -11.59 -7.87 7.36
N ILE A 12 -11.47 -6.69 6.73
CA ILE A 12 -10.28 -5.83 6.87
C ILE A 12 -10.06 -5.41 8.33
N PRO A 13 -11.01 -4.75 9.03
CA PRO A 13 -10.80 -4.37 10.42
C PRO A 13 -10.53 -5.56 11.35
N ARG A 14 -11.19 -6.70 11.13
CA ARG A 14 -10.97 -7.93 11.93
C ARG A 14 -9.57 -8.49 11.73
N SER A 15 -9.08 -8.54 10.48
CA SER A 15 -7.73 -9.00 10.17
C SER A 15 -6.66 -8.08 10.78
N ILE A 16 -6.89 -6.78 10.73
CA ILE A 16 -5.99 -5.78 11.31
C ILE A 16 -5.97 -5.91 12.84
N ASN A 17 -7.13 -6.07 13.49
CA ASN A 17 -7.19 -6.31 14.93
C ASN A 17 -6.44 -7.58 15.34
N PHE A 18 -6.60 -8.66 14.58
CA PHE A 18 -5.85 -9.89 14.79
C PHE A 18 -4.33 -9.65 14.65
N LEU A 19 -3.91 -8.94 13.61
CA LEU A 19 -2.51 -8.60 13.38
C LEU A 19 -1.92 -7.83 14.57
N PHE A 20 -2.59 -6.76 15.04
CA PHE A 20 -2.11 -5.97 16.18
C PHE A 20 -2.00 -6.80 17.46
N ASN A 21 -2.95 -7.71 17.70
CA ASN A 21 -2.88 -8.61 18.86
C ASN A 21 -1.68 -9.57 18.75
N GLN A 22 -1.41 -10.13 17.56
CA GLN A 22 -0.25 -10.98 17.34
C GLN A 22 1.08 -10.23 17.48
N LEU A 23 1.15 -8.99 16.99
CA LEU A 23 2.36 -8.18 17.13
C LEU A 23 2.63 -7.81 18.59
N ARG A 24 1.61 -7.46 19.36
CA ARG A 24 1.72 -7.18 20.80
C ARG A 24 2.23 -8.40 21.56
N GLN A 25 1.66 -9.58 21.30
CA GLN A 25 2.11 -10.81 21.92
C GLN A 25 3.59 -11.08 21.61
N ARG A 26 3.99 -10.99 20.34
CA ARG A 26 5.39 -11.20 19.94
C ARG A 26 6.35 -10.17 20.53
N THR A 27 5.95 -8.91 20.66
CA THR A 27 6.76 -7.90 21.34
C THR A 27 7.04 -8.28 22.80
N GLN A 28 6.04 -8.85 23.50
CA GLN A 28 6.20 -9.29 24.89
C GLN A 28 7.09 -10.54 25.02
N GLU A 29 6.98 -11.48 24.08
CA GLU A 29 7.71 -12.75 24.11
C GLU A 29 9.17 -12.63 23.65
N SER A 30 9.45 -11.81 22.63
CA SER A 30 10.75 -11.82 21.95
C SER A 30 11.51 -10.49 21.98
N GLN A 31 11.02 -9.49 22.74
CA GLN A 31 11.57 -8.12 22.75
C GLN A 31 11.74 -7.50 21.34
N SER A 32 10.97 -8.00 20.38
CA SER A 32 11.00 -7.50 19.00
C SER A 32 10.32 -6.14 18.90
N VAL A 33 10.89 -5.25 18.10
CA VAL A 33 10.29 -3.95 17.79
C VAL A 33 9.66 -4.02 16.43
N PHE A 34 8.38 -3.65 16.34
CA PHE A 34 7.64 -3.63 15.10
C PHE A 34 7.29 -2.20 14.70
N TYR A 35 7.50 -1.88 13.44
CA TYR A 35 7.03 -0.64 12.84
C TYR A 35 6.01 -0.99 11.76
N ILE A 36 4.88 -0.30 11.77
CA ILE A 36 3.79 -0.55 10.84
C ILE A 36 3.63 0.68 9.97
N ARG A 37 3.64 0.48 8.65
CA ARG A 37 3.47 1.54 7.66
C ARG A 37 2.30 1.21 6.74
N VAL A 38 1.44 2.19 6.48
CA VAL A 38 0.21 1.99 5.72
C VAL A 38 0.18 2.92 4.52
N SER A 39 -0.25 2.37 3.39
CA SER A 39 -0.62 3.13 2.19
C SER A 39 -1.98 2.66 1.67
N TYR A 40 -2.79 3.58 1.14
CA TYR A 40 -4.10 3.29 0.60
C TYR A 40 -4.31 4.09 -0.68
N TYR A 41 -4.63 3.39 -1.78
CA TYR A 41 -4.77 3.99 -3.08
C TYR A 41 -5.79 3.24 -3.94
N GLU A 42 -6.25 3.90 -4.99
CA GLU A 42 -7.13 3.29 -5.99
C GLU A 42 -6.50 3.29 -7.39
N ILE A 43 -6.92 2.30 -8.19
CA ILE A 43 -6.64 2.26 -9.62
C ILE A 43 -7.98 2.43 -10.35
N TYR A 44 -8.10 3.54 -11.05
CA TYR A 44 -9.26 3.85 -11.87
C TYR A 44 -8.82 4.22 -13.27
N ASN A 45 -9.39 3.57 -14.27
CA ASN A 45 -9.07 3.85 -15.68
C ASN A 45 -7.54 3.84 -15.95
N GLU A 46 -6.82 2.86 -15.40
CA GLU A 46 -5.34 2.76 -15.46
C GLU A 46 -4.59 3.99 -14.88
N HIS A 47 -5.24 4.79 -14.02
CA HIS A 47 -4.59 5.85 -13.24
C HIS A 47 -4.59 5.49 -11.77
N ILE A 48 -3.48 5.80 -11.08
CA ILE A 48 -3.35 5.57 -9.65
C ILE A 48 -3.65 6.89 -8.93
N ARG A 49 -4.47 6.81 -7.89
CA ARG A 49 -4.80 7.94 -7.03
C ARG A 49 -4.55 7.56 -5.58
N ASP A 50 -3.85 8.41 -4.88
CA ASP A 50 -3.64 8.27 -3.43
C ASP A 50 -4.95 8.60 -2.69
N LEU A 51 -5.38 7.72 -1.79
CA LEU A 51 -6.60 7.92 -1.00
C LEU A 51 -6.30 8.53 0.38
N ILE A 52 -5.04 8.53 0.83
CA ILE A 52 -4.62 9.18 2.08
C ILE A 52 -4.25 10.64 1.79
N ASN A 53 -3.54 10.89 0.69
CA ASN A 53 -3.11 12.23 0.30
C ASN A 53 -3.49 12.57 -1.15
N PRO A 54 -4.79 12.73 -1.45
CA PRO A 54 -5.29 12.88 -2.82
C PRO A 54 -4.84 14.19 -3.49
N ASN A 55 -4.43 15.18 -2.72
CA ASN A 55 -4.06 16.52 -3.19
C ASN A 55 -2.53 16.74 -3.25
N SER A 56 -1.74 15.67 -3.22
CA SER A 56 -0.27 15.78 -3.22
C SER A 56 0.31 16.44 -4.47
N GLY A 57 -0.43 16.51 -5.57
CA GLY A 57 0.03 16.99 -6.88
C GLY A 57 1.11 16.10 -7.52
N ARG A 58 1.52 15.01 -6.85
CA ARG A 58 2.56 14.10 -7.34
C ARG A 58 1.98 13.12 -8.35
N LYS A 59 2.70 12.88 -9.43
CA LYS A 59 2.35 11.84 -10.38
C LYS A 59 2.74 10.47 -9.81
N LEU A 60 1.77 9.58 -9.69
CA LEU A 60 1.99 8.22 -9.21
C LEU A 60 2.22 7.30 -10.41
N GLU A 61 3.36 6.61 -10.43
CA GLU A 61 3.74 5.68 -11.49
C GLU A 61 4.17 4.34 -10.91
N ILE A 62 3.94 3.26 -11.66
CA ILE A 62 4.46 1.95 -11.27
C ILE A 62 5.90 1.84 -11.76
N ARG A 63 6.78 1.61 -10.83
CA ARG A 63 8.17 1.21 -11.08
C ARG A 63 8.37 -0.24 -10.68
N GLY A 64 9.42 -0.85 -11.16
CA GLY A 64 9.76 -2.21 -10.79
C GLY A 64 11.22 -2.51 -11.06
N SER A 65 11.83 -3.24 -10.14
CA SER A 65 13.13 -3.85 -10.30
C SER A 65 13.01 -5.38 -10.23
N GLN A 66 14.03 -6.09 -10.64
CA GLN A 66 14.08 -7.56 -10.47
C GLN A 66 14.12 -7.95 -8.99
N GLU A 67 14.64 -7.07 -8.12
CA GLU A 67 14.84 -7.32 -6.69
C GLU A 67 13.60 -6.99 -5.86
N GLU A 68 12.93 -5.87 -6.14
CA GLU A 68 11.82 -5.34 -5.34
C GLU A 68 10.43 -5.69 -5.88
N GLY A 69 10.36 -6.21 -7.13
CA GLY A 69 9.10 -6.38 -7.81
C GLY A 69 8.51 -5.04 -8.25
N PHE A 70 7.18 -4.97 -8.43
CA PHE A 70 6.50 -3.75 -8.82
C PHE A 70 5.98 -2.98 -7.60
N TYR A 71 6.18 -1.67 -7.59
CA TYR A 71 5.69 -0.75 -6.56
C TYR A 71 5.19 0.57 -7.16
N VAL A 72 4.44 1.33 -6.39
CA VAL A 72 3.95 2.66 -6.78
C VAL A 72 4.92 3.70 -6.26
N ASP A 73 5.58 4.40 -7.19
CA ASP A 73 6.50 5.50 -6.88
C ASP A 73 5.73 6.75 -6.44
N ASN A 74 6.29 7.52 -5.50
CA ASN A 74 5.72 8.72 -4.89
C ASN A 74 4.41 8.51 -4.10
N LEU A 75 4.01 7.26 -3.82
CA LEU A 75 2.84 6.97 -3.01
C LEU A 75 3.07 7.39 -1.57
N PHE A 76 2.09 8.10 -1.00
CA PHE A 76 2.14 8.45 0.41
C PHE A 76 1.94 7.22 1.29
N ALA A 77 2.79 7.08 2.29
CA ALA A 77 2.67 6.04 3.29
C ALA A 77 3.03 6.60 4.65
N THR A 78 2.20 6.32 5.65
CA THR A 78 2.36 6.82 7.01
C THR A 78 2.63 5.69 7.99
N TYR A 79 3.40 5.98 9.04
CA TYR A 79 3.58 5.08 10.17
C TYR A 79 2.38 5.19 11.09
N ILE A 80 1.98 4.05 11.65
CA ILE A 80 0.89 3.93 12.62
C ILE A 80 1.34 3.11 13.83
N GLU A 81 0.78 3.44 14.99
CA GLU A 81 1.06 2.75 16.26
C GLU A 81 -0.20 2.09 16.83
N THR A 82 -1.37 2.56 16.42
CA THR A 82 -2.64 2.15 16.99
C THR A 82 -3.63 1.64 15.96
N MET A 83 -4.57 0.82 16.44
CA MET A 83 -5.69 0.35 15.63
C MET A 83 -6.62 1.50 15.22
N ASP A 84 -6.79 2.51 16.08
CA ASP A 84 -7.70 3.64 15.80
C ASP A 84 -7.14 4.52 14.67
N GLU A 85 -5.82 4.66 14.55
CA GLU A 85 -5.18 5.38 13.44
C GLU A 85 -5.46 4.72 12.10
N ILE A 86 -5.37 3.39 12.01
CA ILE A 86 -5.65 2.71 10.73
C ILE A 86 -7.14 2.74 10.39
N LEU A 87 -8.03 2.68 11.38
CA LEU A 87 -9.48 2.86 11.15
C LEU A 87 -9.78 4.26 10.64
N THR A 88 -9.08 5.28 11.14
CA THR A 88 -9.18 6.66 10.64
C THR A 88 -8.73 6.74 9.18
N ILE A 89 -7.57 6.15 8.85
CA ILE A 89 -7.05 6.09 7.47
C ILE A 89 -8.05 5.41 6.53
N LEU A 90 -8.66 4.30 6.96
CA LEU A 90 -9.68 3.61 6.18
C LEU A 90 -10.89 4.51 5.92
N THR A 91 -11.40 5.17 6.98
CA THR A 91 -12.57 6.05 6.88
C THR A 91 -12.29 7.25 5.97
N GLU A 92 -11.13 7.90 6.12
CA GLU A 92 -10.72 9.03 5.27
C GLU A 92 -10.51 8.58 3.81
N GLY A 93 -9.91 7.44 3.59
CA GLY A 93 -9.72 6.87 2.26
C GLY A 93 -11.04 6.55 1.56
N GLU A 94 -12.02 5.98 2.28
CA GLU A 94 -13.37 5.74 1.78
C GLU A 94 -14.09 7.06 1.44
N LEU A 95 -13.98 8.08 2.26
CA LEU A 95 -14.52 9.41 1.97
C LEU A 95 -13.88 10.03 0.73
N ASN A 96 -12.56 9.92 0.58
CA ASN A 96 -11.85 10.41 -0.60
C ASN A 96 -12.23 9.65 -1.88
N ARG A 97 -12.49 8.33 -1.77
CA ARG A 97 -13.01 7.49 -2.85
C ARG A 97 -14.44 7.89 -3.22
N ALA A 98 -15.31 8.10 -2.22
CA ALA A 98 -16.70 8.51 -2.42
C ALA A 98 -16.83 9.91 -3.04
N THR A 99 -15.99 10.87 -2.62
CA THR A 99 -15.98 12.22 -3.17
C THR A 99 -15.64 12.24 -4.66
N ALA A 100 -14.76 11.35 -5.10
CA ALA A 100 -14.49 11.15 -6.52
C ALA A 100 -15.71 10.60 -7.29
N SER A 101 -16.56 9.80 -6.63
CA SER A 101 -17.74 9.19 -7.23
C SER A 101 -18.86 10.19 -7.54
N HIS A 102 -19.01 11.25 -6.75
CA HIS A 102 -20.02 12.30 -6.99
C HIS A 102 -19.81 13.06 -8.31
N LEU A 103 -18.61 13.04 -8.87
CA LEU A 103 -18.28 13.67 -10.15
C LEU A 103 -18.44 12.73 -11.36
N LEU A 104 -18.50 11.41 -11.14
CA LEU A 104 -18.49 10.40 -12.20
C LEU A 104 -19.25 9.16 -11.71
N ASN A 105 -20.42 8.88 -12.26
CA ASN A 105 -21.30 7.72 -12.03
C ASN A 105 -20.63 6.47 -11.41
N GLU A 106 -21.10 6.01 -10.22
CA GLU A 106 -20.73 4.74 -9.56
C GLU A 106 -19.22 4.36 -9.62
N HIS A 107 -18.37 5.31 -9.25
CA HIS A 107 -16.91 5.17 -9.36
C HIS A 107 -16.36 3.97 -8.55
N SER A 108 -16.97 3.64 -7.41
CA SER A 108 -16.51 2.56 -6.53
C SER A 108 -16.64 1.18 -7.17
N SER A 109 -17.67 0.96 -8.01
CA SER A 109 -17.83 -0.29 -8.77
C SER A 109 -16.85 -0.41 -9.95
N ARG A 110 -16.12 0.68 -10.29
CA ARG A 110 -15.24 0.77 -11.45
C ARG A 110 -13.77 0.97 -11.10
N SER A 111 -13.44 1.12 -9.83
CA SER A 111 -12.06 1.28 -9.36
C SER A 111 -11.63 0.10 -8.50
N HIS A 112 -10.34 -0.26 -8.56
CA HIS A 112 -9.73 -1.21 -7.64
C HIS A 112 -9.12 -0.43 -6.49
N ALA A 113 -9.49 -0.77 -5.24
CA ALA A 113 -8.91 -0.16 -4.06
C ALA A 113 -7.88 -1.10 -3.41
N ILE A 114 -6.71 -0.58 -3.06
CA ILE A 114 -5.59 -1.36 -2.55
C ILE A 114 -5.08 -0.72 -1.26
N LEU A 115 -5.24 -1.44 -0.16
CA LEU A 115 -4.67 -1.10 1.15
C LEU A 115 -3.45 -1.98 1.38
N THR A 116 -2.30 -1.38 1.63
CA THR A 116 -1.07 -2.10 1.95
C THR A 116 -0.60 -1.76 3.34
N ILE A 117 -0.35 -2.79 4.15
CA ILE A 117 0.23 -2.71 5.49
C ILE A 117 1.61 -3.35 5.40
N GLN A 118 2.65 -2.56 5.60
CA GLN A 118 4.03 -3.02 5.68
C GLN A 118 4.43 -3.12 7.16
N ILE A 119 5.08 -4.23 7.51
CA ILE A 119 5.51 -4.53 8.87
C ILE A 119 7.02 -4.72 8.82
N GLU A 120 7.72 -3.88 9.55
CA GLU A 120 9.16 -3.96 9.73
C GLU A 120 9.40 -4.55 11.12
N ASN A 121 10.08 -5.68 11.22
CA ASN A 121 10.45 -6.32 12.48
C ASN A 121 11.96 -6.24 12.68
N GLU A 122 12.39 -5.53 13.71
CA GLU A 122 13.79 -5.43 14.08
C GLU A 122 14.13 -6.51 15.12
N LEU A 123 15.02 -7.42 14.74
CA LEU A 123 15.54 -8.48 15.59
C LEU A 123 17.01 -8.24 15.89
N GLN A 124 17.44 -8.45 17.13
CA GLN A 124 18.86 -8.55 17.43
C GLN A 124 19.40 -9.87 16.88
N ASN A 125 20.54 -9.83 16.20
CA ASN A 125 21.19 -11.04 15.73
C ASN A 125 21.71 -11.81 16.95
N SER A 126 21.29 -13.07 17.09
CA SER A 126 21.72 -13.94 18.20
C SER A 126 23.22 -14.27 18.17
N GLN A 127 23.87 -14.14 17.00
CA GLN A 127 25.29 -14.43 16.81
C GLN A 127 26.18 -13.19 16.94
N ASP A 128 25.69 -12.02 16.61
CA ASP A 128 26.37 -10.73 16.81
C ASP A 128 25.38 -9.67 17.33
N PRO A 129 25.45 -9.26 18.61
CA PRO A 129 24.55 -8.25 19.18
C PRO A 129 24.65 -6.87 18.52
N LYS A 130 25.69 -6.63 17.73
CA LYS A 130 25.87 -5.38 16.95
C LYS A 130 25.16 -5.42 15.60
N GLU A 131 24.83 -6.60 15.10
CA GLU A 131 24.13 -6.80 13.86
C GLU A 131 22.63 -6.94 14.13
N GLN A 132 21.84 -6.09 13.54
CA GLN A 132 20.38 -6.13 13.60
C GLN A 132 19.84 -6.61 12.26
N ILE A 133 19.03 -7.64 12.31
CA ILE A 133 18.34 -8.21 11.15
C ILE A 133 16.95 -7.58 11.10
N THR A 134 16.61 -6.94 9.99
CA THR A 134 15.26 -6.44 9.74
C THR A 134 14.52 -7.41 8.84
N LYS A 135 13.38 -7.92 9.32
CA LYS A 135 12.46 -8.72 8.51
C LYS A 135 11.32 -7.84 8.05
N LEU A 136 10.98 -7.94 6.78
CA LEU A 136 9.88 -7.22 6.17
C LEU A 136 8.72 -8.15 5.89
N GLY A 137 7.54 -7.75 6.35
CA GLY A 137 6.27 -8.37 6.02
C GLY A 137 5.36 -7.39 5.28
N LYS A 138 4.51 -7.90 4.40
CA LYS A 138 3.54 -7.09 3.66
C LYS A 138 2.20 -7.80 3.64
N LEU A 139 1.14 -7.12 4.10
CA LEU A 139 -0.24 -7.56 4.00
C LEU A 139 -0.98 -6.61 3.06
N ILE A 140 -1.60 -7.16 2.03
CA ILE A 140 -2.30 -6.37 1.01
C ILE A 140 -3.76 -6.80 0.98
N PHE A 141 -4.67 -5.83 1.09
CA PHE A 141 -6.10 -6.02 0.84
C PHE A 141 -6.44 -5.36 -0.49
N VAL A 142 -7.12 -6.10 -1.34
CA VAL A 142 -7.51 -5.65 -2.68
C VAL A 142 -9.01 -5.81 -2.84
N ASP A 143 -9.70 -4.68 -2.98
CA ASP A 143 -11.09 -4.61 -3.40
C ASP A 143 -11.12 -4.35 -4.90
N LEU A 144 -11.50 -5.38 -5.67
CA LEU A 144 -11.51 -5.31 -7.12
C LEU A 144 -12.74 -4.53 -7.64
N ALA A 145 -12.60 -3.90 -8.77
CA ALA A 145 -13.75 -3.36 -9.51
C ALA A 145 -14.76 -4.48 -9.83
N GLY A 146 -16.01 -4.12 -10.04
CA GLY A 146 -17.08 -5.06 -10.34
C GLY A 146 -16.77 -5.93 -11.57
N SER A 147 -17.08 -7.22 -11.47
CA SER A 147 -16.87 -8.21 -12.53
C SER A 147 -18.06 -8.30 -13.50
N GLU A 148 -19.13 -7.58 -13.22
CA GLU A 148 -20.33 -7.53 -14.06
C GLU A 148 -20.01 -6.95 -15.42
N LYS A 149 -20.62 -7.54 -16.46
CA LYS A 149 -20.52 -6.98 -17.80
C LYS A 149 -21.24 -5.63 -17.83
N VAL A 150 -20.43 -4.55 -17.89
CA VAL A 150 -21.00 -3.24 -18.18
C VAL A 150 -21.72 -3.37 -19.52
N LYS A 151 -23.08 -3.35 -19.49
CA LYS A 151 -23.86 -3.30 -20.72
C LYS A 151 -23.33 -2.11 -21.50
N VAL A 152 -22.84 -2.37 -22.71
CA VAL A 152 -22.39 -1.33 -23.65
C VAL A 152 -23.63 -0.51 -24.00
N THR A 153 -24.06 0.33 -23.06
CA THR A 153 -25.03 1.36 -23.33
C THR A 153 -24.31 2.32 -24.29
N GLN A 154 -24.80 2.50 -25.48
CA GLN A 154 -24.44 3.39 -26.59
C GLN A 154 -23.56 4.61 -26.21
N SER A 155 -22.56 4.41 -25.37
CA SER A 155 -21.65 5.42 -24.85
C SER A 155 -20.69 5.80 -25.97
N LYS A 156 -20.78 7.06 -26.43
CA LYS A 156 -19.87 7.63 -27.41
C LYS A 156 -18.75 8.41 -26.69
N GLY A 157 -17.54 8.38 -27.23
CA GLY A 157 -16.44 9.24 -26.80
C GLY A 157 -15.74 8.78 -25.51
N LYS A 158 -15.55 9.65 -24.54
CA LYS A 158 -14.75 9.40 -23.29
C LYS A 158 -15.27 8.23 -22.47
N ASN A 159 -16.57 8.01 -22.42
CA ASN A 159 -17.19 6.92 -21.66
C ASN A 159 -16.88 5.54 -22.26
N LEU A 160 -16.65 5.45 -23.57
CA LEU A 160 -16.25 4.20 -24.22
C LEU A 160 -14.82 3.80 -23.85
N VAL A 161 -13.89 4.78 -23.81
CA VAL A 161 -12.49 4.55 -23.41
C VAL A 161 -12.41 4.12 -21.95
N GLU A 162 -13.20 4.76 -21.08
CA GLU A 162 -13.28 4.41 -19.66
C GLU A 162 -13.77 2.97 -19.47
N THR A 163 -14.89 2.60 -20.07
CA THR A 163 -15.46 1.25 -20.01
C THR A 163 -14.46 0.19 -20.51
N ASN A 164 -13.74 0.49 -21.59
CA ASN A 164 -12.72 -0.41 -22.12
C ASN A 164 -11.54 -0.61 -21.14
N ASN A 165 -11.11 0.45 -20.46
CA ASN A 165 -9.98 0.35 -19.53
C ASN A 165 -10.33 -0.34 -18.22
N ILE A 166 -11.56 -0.18 -17.70
CA ILE A 166 -12.04 -0.90 -16.52
C ILE A 166 -12.09 -2.40 -16.81
N ASN A 167 -12.71 -2.77 -17.93
CA ASN A 167 -12.78 -4.17 -18.35
C ASN A 167 -11.39 -4.74 -18.70
N LYS A 168 -10.46 -3.90 -19.18
CA LYS A 168 -9.11 -4.30 -19.53
C LYS A 168 -8.35 -4.85 -18.32
N SER A 169 -8.36 -4.17 -17.17
CA SER A 169 -7.62 -4.62 -15.97
C SER A 169 -8.08 -6.00 -15.49
N LEU A 170 -9.40 -6.24 -15.44
CA LEU A 170 -9.97 -7.54 -15.07
C LEU A 170 -9.76 -8.61 -16.14
N LEU A 171 -9.82 -8.24 -17.42
CA LEU A 171 -9.53 -9.16 -18.53
C LEU A 171 -8.08 -9.63 -18.49
N VAL A 172 -7.14 -8.70 -18.31
CA VAL A 172 -5.71 -9.02 -18.18
C VAL A 172 -5.47 -9.88 -16.95
N LEU A 173 -6.13 -9.58 -15.80
CA LEU A 173 -6.08 -10.40 -14.60
C LEU A 173 -6.57 -11.82 -14.89
N GLY A 174 -7.70 -11.98 -15.59
CA GLY A 174 -8.22 -13.27 -16.01
C GLY A 174 -7.26 -14.03 -16.95
N THR A 175 -6.56 -13.32 -17.84
CA THR A 175 -5.54 -13.89 -18.72
C THR A 175 -4.33 -14.39 -17.93
N CYS A 176 -3.85 -13.61 -16.95
CA CYS A 176 -2.76 -14.04 -16.06
C CYS A 176 -3.15 -15.28 -15.26
N ILE A 177 -4.35 -15.29 -14.64
CA ILE A 177 -4.86 -16.44 -13.89
C ILE A 177 -4.97 -17.67 -14.79
N SER A 178 -5.50 -17.52 -16.01
CA SER A 178 -5.62 -18.64 -16.95
C SER A 178 -4.29 -19.20 -17.39
N ALA A 179 -3.27 -18.33 -17.60
CA ALA A 179 -1.93 -18.77 -17.94
C ALA A 179 -1.23 -19.48 -16.77
N LEU A 180 -1.37 -18.96 -15.54
CA LEU A 180 -0.77 -19.53 -14.34
C LEU A 180 -1.42 -20.84 -13.90
N SER A 181 -2.71 -21.03 -14.20
CA SER A 181 -3.46 -22.25 -13.83
C SER A 181 -3.27 -23.40 -14.83
N ASP A 182 -2.66 -23.14 -15.98
CA ASP A 182 -2.43 -24.14 -17.03
C ASP A 182 -0.99 -24.68 -16.93
N PRO A 183 -0.81 -25.96 -16.57
CA PRO A 183 0.54 -26.55 -16.46
C PRO A 183 1.38 -26.44 -17.73
N SER A 184 0.73 -26.40 -18.92
CA SER A 184 1.41 -26.29 -20.21
C SER A 184 1.94 -24.86 -20.51
N ARG A 185 1.43 -23.85 -19.80
CA ARG A 185 1.76 -22.43 -19.98
C ARG A 185 2.45 -21.81 -18.78
N LYS A 186 2.58 -22.55 -17.68
CA LYS A 186 3.12 -22.08 -16.40
C LYS A 186 4.54 -21.48 -16.54
N ASP A 187 5.38 -22.06 -17.41
CA ASP A 187 6.74 -21.60 -17.68
C ASP A 187 6.81 -20.58 -18.84
N GLY A 188 5.66 -20.19 -19.39
CA GLY A 188 5.56 -19.24 -20.48
C GLY A 188 5.49 -17.79 -20.00
N HIS A 189 5.32 -16.88 -20.96
CA HIS A 189 5.15 -15.48 -20.67
C HIS A 189 3.79 -15.18 -20.02
N ILE A 190 3.80 -14.68 -18.79
CA ILE A 190 2.60 -14.20 -18.09
C ILE A 190 2.47 -12.68 -18.31
N PRO A 191 1.32 -12.18 -18.84
CA PRO A 191 1.18 -10.79 -19.25
C PRO A 191 0.92 -9.83 -18.07
N TYR A 192 1.73 -9.88 -17.01
CA TYR A 192 1.58 -8.97 -15.86
C TYR A 192 1.72 -7.50 -16.25
N ARG A 193 2.47 -7.21 -17.31
CA ARG A 193 2.79 -5.82 -17.70
C ARG A 193 1.66 -5.11 -18.45
N ASP A 194 0.59 -5.81 -18.81
CA ASP A 194 -0.47 -5.26 -19.65
C ASP A 194 -1.49 -4.41 -18.89
N SER A 195 -1.49 -4.48 -17.53
CA SER A 195 -2.32 -3.63 -16.67
C SER A 195 -1.55 -3.23 -15.41
N LYS A 196 -1.91 -2.07 -14.85
CA LYS A 196 -1.33 -1.62 -13.57
C LYS A 196 -1.68 -2.55 -12.42
N LEU A 197 -2.91 -3.05 -12.40
CA LEU A 197 -3.36 -4.02 -11.40
C LEU A 197 -2.50 -5.28 -11.40
N THR A 198 -2.33 -5.91 -12.57
CA THR A 198 -1.58 -7.17 -12.68
C THR A 198 -0.09 -7.01 -12.39
N LYS A 199 0.51 -5.86 -12.70
CA LYS A 199 1.87 -5.53 -12.25
C LYS A 199 1.98 -5.62 -10.73
N LEU A 200 1.10 -4.94 -10.01
CA LEU A 200 1.12 -4.87 -8.54
C LEU A 200 0.74 -6.20 -7.86
N LEU A 201 -0.04 -7.04 -8.55
CA LEU A 201 -0.44 -8.37 -8.05
C LEU A 201 0.52 -9.49 -8.46
N SER A 202 1.60 -9.20 -9.19
CA SER A 202 2.52 -10.24 -9.70
C SER A 202 3.14 -11.10 -8.60
N GLU A 203 3.46 -10.52 -7.43
CA GLU A 203 3.96 -11.27 -6.27
C GLU A 203 2.89 -12.14 -5.60
N SER A 204 1.62 -11.76 -5.75
CA SER A 204 0.47 -12.47 -5.17
C SER A 204 -0.04 -13.60 -6.08
N LEU A 205 0.25 -13.55 -7.37
CA LEU A 205 -0.25 -14.49 -8.37
C LEU A 205 0.93 -15.19 -9.06
N GLY A 206 1.27 -16.39 -8.61
CA GLY A 206 2.42 -17.16 -9.12
C GLY A 206 3.77 -16.67 -8.58
N GLY A 207 3.78 -15.81 -7.56
CA GLY A 207 5.00 -15.25 -6.97
C GLY A 207 5.28 -15.77 -5.55
N THR A 208 5.85 -14.90 -4.71
CA THR A 208 6.35 -15.26 -3.37
C THR A 208 5.36 -14.97 -2.24
N GLY A 209 4.16 -14.46 -2.53
CA GLY A 209 3.15 -14.15 -1.54
C GLY A 209 2.21 -15.34 -1.25
N ILE A 210 1.61 -15.34 -0.05
CA ILE A 210 0.47 -16.20 0.26
C ILE A 210 -0.79 -15.42 -0.09
N THR A 211 -1.67 -16.01 -0.91
CA THR A 211 -2.83 -15.30 -1.45
C THR A 211 -4.13 -16.02 -1.11
N LEU A 212 -5.10 -15.27 -0.60
CA LEU A 212 -6.48 -15.68 -0.40
C LEU A 212 -7.38 -14.90 -1.37
N MET A 213 -8.11 -15.61 -2.21
CA MET A 213 -9.12 -15.02 -3.08
C MET A 213 -10.53 -15.28 -2.51
N ILE A 214 -11.31 -14.21 -2.36
CA ILE A 214 -12.70 -14.28 -1.91
C ILE A 214 -13.59 -14.06 -3.13
N ALA A 215 -14.39 -15.07 -3.46
CA ALA A 215 -15.33 -15.03 -4.56
C ALA A 215 -16.75 -14.77 -4.02
N CYS A 216 -17.32 -13.62 -4.38
CA CYS A 216 -18.67 -13.24 -3.99
C CYS A 216 -19.67 -13.68 -5.08
N VAL A 217 -20.70 -14.41 -4.69
CA VAL A 217 -21.73 -14.94 -5.58
C VAL A 217 -23.12 -14.60 -5.07
N SER A 218 -24.10 -14.51 -5.98
CA SER A 218 -25.51 -14.29 -5.65
C SER A 218 -26.32 -15.56 -5.89
N PRO A 219 -27.23 -15.95 -4.99
CA PRO A 219 -28.15 -17.08 -5.21
C PRO A 219 -29.32 -16.75 -6.14
N SER A 220 -29.43 -15.48 -6.60
CA SER A 220 -30.51 -15.05 -7.48
C SER A 220 -30.39 -15.69 -8.86
N THR A 221 -31.50 -16.18 -9.40
CA THR A 221 -31.59 -16.71 -10.77
C THR A 221 -31.26 -15.67 -11.83
N ALA A 222 -31.51 -14.38 -11.54
CA ALA A 222 -31.13 -13.27 -12.43
C ALA A 222 -29.60 -13.11 -12.58
N CYS A 223 -28.81 -13.62 -11.63
CA CYS A 223 -27.36 -13.53 -11.59
C CYS A 223 -26.65 -14.88 -11.89
N GLU A 224 -27.37 -15.89 -12.39
CA GLU A 224 -26.84 -17.23 -12.60
C GLU A 224 -25.57 -17.24 -13.46
N SER A 225 -25.60 -16.56 -14.60
CA SER A 225 -24.45 -16.50 -15.53
C SER A 225 -23.22 -15.84 -14.92
N GLU A 226 -23.42 -14.80 -14.11
CA GLU A 226 -22.33 -14.09 -13.42
C GLU A 226 -21.76 -14.95 -12.28
N THR A 227 -22.63 -15.60 -11.51
CA THR A 227 -22.24 -16.56 -10.46
C THR A 227 -21.39 -17.70 -11.02
N LEU A 228 -21.84 -18.32 -12.12
CA LEU A 228 -21.07 -19.38 -12.80
C LEU A 228 -19.71 -18.88 -13.32
N ASN A 229 -19.64 -17.66 -13.87
CA ASN A 229 -18.38 -17.08 -14.32
C ASN A 229 -17.44 -16.82 -13.13
N THR A 230 -17.95 -16.30 -12.03
CA THR A 230 -17.16 -16.08 -10.79
C THR A 230 -16.63 -17.38 -10.23
N LEU A 231 -17.43 -18.44 -10.18
CA LEU A 231 -17.00 -19.77 -9.71
C LEU A 231 -15.94 -20.38 -10.62
N ARG A 232 -16.08 -20.25 -11.94
CA ARG A 232 -15.07 -20.72 -12.91
C ARG A 232 -13.76 -19.94 -12.76
N TYR A 233 -13.85 -18.63 -12.50
CA TYR A 233 -12.69 -17.78 -12.27
C TYR A 233 -11.95 -18.18 -10.97
N ALA A 234 -12.70 -18.38 -9.89
CA ALA A 234 -12.17 -18.83 -8.61
C ALA A 234 -11.52 -20.23 -8.70
N ASN A 235 -12.15 -21.15 -9.42
CA ASN A 235 -11.60 -22.49 -9.64
C ASN A 235 -10.26 -22.47 -10.40
N ARG A 236 -10.09 -21.56 -11.37
CA ARG A 236 -8.77 -21.37 -12.01
C ARG A 236 -7.77 -20.76 -11.05
N ALA A 237 -8.15 -19.74 -10.29
CA ALA A 237 -7.27 -19.09 -9.33
C ALA A 237 -6.77 -20.07 -8.26
N GLN A 238 -7.58 -21.06 -7.86
CA GLN A 238 -7.20 -22.10 -6.90
C GLN A 238 -6.03 -22.97 -7.38
N ASN A 239 -5.84 -23.12 -8.70
CA ASN A 239 -4.76 -23.91 -9.28
C ASN A 239 -3.44 -23.14 -9.41
N ILE A 240 -3.39 -21.88 -9.00
CA ILE A 240 -2.15 -21.11 -9.02
C ILE A 240 -1.29 -21.52 -7.84
N GLU A 241 -0.05 -21.89 -8.12
CA GLU A 241 0.96 -22.20 -7.12
C GLU A 241 1.84 -20.97 -6.85
N ASN A 242 1.88 -20.58 -5.59
CA ASN A 242 2.84 -19.59 -5.11
C ASN A 242 3.97 -20.28 -4.35
N VAL A 243 5.16 -19.73 -4.38
CA VAL A 243 6.33 -20.23 -3.61
C VAL A 243 6.69 -19.19 -2.56
N PRO A 244 6.11 -19.26 -1.35
CA PRO A 244 6.37 -18.28 -0.31
C PRO A 244 7.86 -18.24 0.07
N LEU A 245 8.49 -17.07 -0.06
CA LEU A 245 9.87 -16.84 0.29
C LEU A 245 9.97 -15.69 1.32
N MET A 246 10.74 -15.90 2.38
CA MET A 246 11.14 -14.80 3.26
C MET A 246 12.27 -14.03 2.59
N LYS A 247 11.98 -12.78 2.20
CA LYS A 247 13.02 -11.87 1.73
C LYS A 247 13.74 -11.28 2.95
N SER A 248 15.03 -11.57 3.10
CA SER A 248 15.93 -10.86 4.00
C SER A 248 16.88 -10.01 3.15
N ASP A 249 16.80 -8.69 3.28
CA ASP A 249 17.53 -7.81 2.37
C ASP A 249 18.69 -7.10 3.07
N SER A 250 19.89 -7.24 2.51
CA SER A 250 21.11 -6.62 3.03
C SER A 250 21.27 -5.14 2.62
N ARG A 251 20.66 -4.70 1.50
CA ARG A 251 20.70 -3.30 1.04
C ARG A 251 19.70 -2.40 1.77
N GLU A 252 18.55 -2.94 2.14
CA GLU A 252 17.59 -2.24 3.01
C GLU A 252 18.20 -1.92 4.37
N ASN A 253 19.20 -2.68 4.83
CA ASN A 253 19.88 -2.41 6.11
C ASN A 253 20.49 -1.01 6.20
N ILE A 254 21.01 -0.44 5.12
CA ILE A 254 21.58 0.93 5.13
C ILE A 254 20.48 1.97 5.22
N VAL A 255 19.44 1.86 4.39
CA VAL A 255 18.30 2.78 4.39
C VAL A 255 17.53 2.67 5.70
N MET A 256 17.37 1.47 6.24
CA MET A 256 16.74 1.23 7.54
C MET A 256 17.58 1.79 8.68
N LYS A 257 18.91 1.59 8.65
CA LYS A 257 19.83 2.17 9.64
C LYS A 257 19.73 3.70 9.65
N LEU A 258 19.72 4.32 8.48
CA LEU A 258 19.56 5.79 8.36
C LEU A 258 18.19 6.27 8.84
N LYS A 259 17.11 5.55 8.51
CA LYS A 259 15.75 5.86 8.99
C LYS A 259 15.62 5.70 10.51
N ARG A 260 16.31 4.72 11.10
CA ARG A 260 16.36 4.53 12.55
C ARG A 260 17.10 5.67 13.24
N GLU A 261 18.26 6.03 12.71
CA GLU A 261 19.06 7.13 13.23
C GLU A 261 18.27 8.45 13.18
N LEU A 262 17.57 8.69 12.09
CA LEU A 262 16.67 9.83 11.94
C LEU A 262 15.50 9.81 12.93
N ARG A 263 14.94 8.64 13.27
CA ARG A 263 13.91 8.52 14.32
C ARG A 263 14.47 8.80 15.70
N LYS A 264 15.62 8.19 16.05
CA LYS A 264 16.29 8.45 17.34
C LYS A 264 16.59 9.94 17.51
N LEU A 265 17.12 10.57 16.47
CA LEU A 265 17.40 12.01 16.49
C LEU A 265 16.13 12.86 16.64
N LYS A 266 15.03 12.47 16.03
CA LYS A 266 13.73 13.14 16.20
C LYS A 266 13.19 12.99 17.62
N GLU A 267 13.29 11.81 18.23
CA GLU A 267 12.86 11.55 19.60
C GLU A 267 13.76 12.32 20.61
N GLU A 268 15.07 12.30 20.37
CA GLU A 268 16.04 13.07 21.18
C GLU A 268 15.75 14.57 21.06
N ASN A 269 15.52 15.08 19.85
CA ASN A 269 15.18 16.47 19.61
C ASN A 269 13.85 16.86 20.31
N LEU A 270 12.84 15.98 20.26
CA LEU A 270 11.57 16.20 20.95
C LEU A 270 11.77 16.23 22.47
N THR A 271 12.61 15.36 23.00
CA THR A 271 12.92 15.30 24.43
C THR A 271 13.70 16.54 24.88
N LEU A 272 14.70 16.94 24.12
CA LEU A 272 15.48 18.16 24.39
C LEU A 272 14.59 19.42 24.29
N LYS A 273 13.72 19.52 23.30
CA LYS A 273 12.75 20.63 23.19
C LYS A 273 11.80 20.69 24.39
N LYS A 274 11.35 19.52 24.90
CA LYS A 274 10.55 19.47 26.12
C LYS A 274 11.35 19.93 27.35
N GLN A 275 12.60 19.52 27.49
CA GLN A 275 13.48 19.93 28.60
C GLN A 275 13.82 21.41 28.59
N LEU A 276 13.93 21.99 27.41
CA LEU A 276 14.21 23.41 27.20
C LEU A 276 12.95 24.31 27.24
N GLY A 277 11.77 23.71 27.56
CA GLY A 277 10.54 24.49 27.72
C GLY A 277 9.94 25.00 26.41
N TYR A 278 10.36 24.49 25.26
CA TYR A 278 9.70 24.83 23.99
C TYR A 278 8.28 24.31 23.98
N PRO A 279 7.26 25.10 23.63
CA PRO A 279 5.88 24.66 23.59
C PRO A 279 5.73 23.52 22.58
N ASN A 280 4.98 22.48 23.00
CA ASN A 280 4.70 21.30 22.20
C ASN A 280 3.96 21.73 20.92
N VAL A 281 4.64 21.80 19.80
CA VAL A 281 4.05 22.03 18.48
C VAL A 281 3.51 20.68 17.98
N ASN A 282 2.49 20.17 18.68
CA ASN A 282 1.63 19.10 18.18
C ASN A 282 0.40 19.76 17.53
N SER A 283 0.61 20.55 16.51
CA SER A 283 -0.44 20.94 15.60
C SER A 283 0.14 20.93 14.20
N GLY A 284 -0.38 20.03 13.38
CA GLY A 284 0.00 19.80 11.98
C GLY A 284 -0.23 21.03 11.07
N ARG A 285 0.49 22.10 11.34
CA ARG A 285 0.71 23.19 10.41
C ARG A 285 2.22 23.45 10.36
N LEU A 286 2.84 22.96 9.29
CA LEU A 286 4.14 23.44 8.86
C LEU A 286 4.08 24.98 8.81
N PRO A 287 5.06 25.70 9.40
CA PRO A 287 5.15 27.15 9.21
C PRO A 287 5.23 27.44 7.72
N LYS A 288 4.37 28.31 7.21
CA LYS A 288 4.45 28.82 5.85
C LYS A 288 5.79 29.54 5.71
N ILE A 289 6.69 29.00 4.91
CA ILE A 289 7.89 29.67 4.48
C ILE A 289 7.45 30.92 3.70
N PRO A 290 7.92 32.13 4.03
CA PRO A 290 7.61 33.33 3.25
C PRO A 290 8.17 33.14 1.84
N THR A 291 7.29 33.07 0.86
CA THR A 291 7.69 33.09 -0.55
C THR A 291 8.14 34.48 -0.94
N THR A 292 9.43 34.75 -0.92
CA THR A 292 10.00 35.81 -1.72
C THR A 292 9.96 35.37 -3.19
N ARG A 293 9.09 36.01 -3.96
CA ARG A 293 9.10 35.95 -5.42
C ARG A 293 10.46 36.45 -5.92
N ASN A 294 11.17 35.61 -6.70
CA ASN A 294 11.77 36.01 -7.97
C ASN A 294 12.41 34.79 -8.69
N GLY A 295 11.94 34.57 -9.88
CA GLY A 295 12.72 34.34 -11.11
C GLY A 295 13.32 32.95 -11.37
N SER A 296 12.70 32.26 -12.32
CA SER A 296 13.26 31.43 -13.40
C SER A 296 14.05 30.14 -13.12
N SER A 297 13.48 29.09 -13.68
CA SER A 297 14.08 27.99 -14.48
C SER A 297 14.97 26.93 -13.85
N ASN A 298 14.55 25.69 -14.13
CA ASN A 298 15.32 24.45 -14.32
C ASN A 298 15.90 23.73 -13.11
N SER A 299 15.40 22.56 -12.76
CA SER A 299 15.97 21.26 -13.14
C SER A 299 15.65 20.16 -12.13
N THR A 300 15.34 19.05 -12.67
CA THR A 300 15.23 17.70 -12.09
C THR A 300 16.60 17.23 -11.58
N ALA A 301 16.74 17.12 -10.25
CA ALA A 301 17.66 16.21 -9.54
C ALA A 301 17.65 16.56 -8.03
N SER A 302 16.65 16.10 -7.28
CA SER A 302 16.55 16.63 -5.90
C SER A 302 16.06 15.69 -4.80
N SER A 303 15.96 14.40 -4.98
CA SER A 303 15.41 13.59 -3.86
C SER A 303 16.45 13.09 -2.85
N GLU A 304 17.67 12.82 -3.26
CA GLU A 304 18.76 12.41 -2.34
C GLU A 304 19.48 13.60 -1.70
N SER A 305 19.67 14.65 -2.46
CA SER A 305 20.28 15.91 -1.99
C SER A 305 19.44 16.60 -0.91
N ASP A 306 18.10 16.59 -1.08
CA ASP A 306 17.19 17.20 -0.10
C ASP A 306 17.13 16.42 1.21
N LEU A 307 17.23 15.07 1.15
CA LEU A 307 17.28 14.24 2.35
C LEU A 307 18.59 14.43 3.12
N TYR A 308 19.71 14.57 2.40
CA TYR A 308 21.02 14.86 2.98
C TYR A 308 21.09 16.27 3.58
N GLY A 309 20.46 17.24 2.93
CA GLY A 309 20.33 18.61 3.45
C GLY A 309 19.54 18.67 4.75
N MET A 310 18.38 17.98 4.79
CA MET A 310 17.56 17.91 6.00
C MET A 310 18.27 17.17 7.14
N LEU A 311 19.04 16.12 6.85
CA LEU A 311 19.83 15.41 7.85
C LEU A 311 20.94 16.30 8.43
N GLN A 312 21.62 17.08 7.61
CA GLN A 312 22.64 18.04 8.02
C GLN A 312 22.06 19.16 8.89
N GLU A 313 20.89 19.69 8.55
CA GLU A 313 20.18 20.69 9.36
C GLU A 313 19.81 20.14 10.74
N TYR A 314 19.26 18.92 10.82
CA TYR A 314 18.93 18.27 12.10
C TYR A 314 20.17 17.98 12.96
N ILE A 315 21.29 17.57 12.35
CA ILE A 315 22.55 17.36 13.07
C ILE A 315 23.10 18.68 13.63
N GLN A 316 23.01 19.76 12.85
CA GLN A 316 23.46 21.08 13.27
C GLN A 316 22.56 21.63 14.39
N GLU A 317 21.24 21.50 14.25
CA GLU A 317 20.27 21.90 15.28
C GLU A 317 20.48 21.14 16.61
N ASN A 318 20.74 19.83 16.55
CA ASN A 318 21.08 19.04 17.75
C ASN A 318 22.44 19.41 18.37
N ARG A 319 23.42 19.89 17.59
CA ARG A 319 24.69 20.36 18.12
C ARG A 319 24.58 21.73 18.83
N THR A 320 23.65 22.56 18.40
CA THR A 320 23.39 23.86 19.04
C THR A 320 22.54 23.75 20.29
N LEU A 321 21.85 22.63 20.51
CA LEU A 321 21.01 22.34 21.68
C LEU A 321 21.75 21.55 22.78
N LYS A 322 22.97 21.07 22.53
CA LYS A 322 23.89 20.45 23.51
C LYS A 322 24.90 21.44 24.03
#